data_69516b5ed1a80009e8fc2b358899befc
#
_entry.id   69516b5ed1a80009e8fc2b358899befc
#
_cell.length_a   1.000
_cell.length_b   1.000
_cell.length_c   1.000
_cell.angle_alpha   90.00
_cell.angle_beta   90.00
_cell.angle_gamma   90.00
#
_symmetry.space_group_name_H-M   'P 1'
#
loop_
_entity.id
_entity.type
_entity.pdbx_description
1 polymer ?
#
loop_
_entity_poly.entity_id
_entity_poly.type
_entity_poly.pdbx_seq_one_letter_code
_entity_poly.pdbx_strand_id
1 'polypeptide(L)'
;MLFEKYISAWDNKEVGEYLALHHEDYEIVYHSTNTVTKINDLDLDQWANLMAAAKFEGRRCLYENEEILVEHRIVTYGSGDREALMLVHIKKDGLLWRTESGATPLPRKD
;
A
#
# COMPACT_ATOMS: atom_id res chain seq x y z
N MET A 1 -6.89 3.18 -14.87
CA MET A 1 -6.98 2.15 -13.81
C MET A 1 -6.49 2.70 -12.48
N LEU A 2 -6.62 1.96 -11.39
CA LEU A 2 -6.34 2.49 -10.05
C LEU A 2 -4.85 2.61 -9.71
N PHE A 3 -3.98 1.81 -10.35
CA PHE A 3 -2.56 1.81 -10.02
C PHE A 3 -1.94 3.21 -10.14
N GLU A 4 -2.20 3.92 -11.22
CA GLU A 4 -1.64 5.25 -11.43
C GLU A 4 -2.12 6.25 -10.38
N LYS A 5 -3.40 6.18 -10.02
CA LYS A 5 -3.97 7.03 -8.96
C LYS A 5 -3.39 6.69 -7.59
N TYR A 6 -3.17 5.39 -7.35
CA TYR A 6 -2.58 4.90 -6.11
C TYR A 6 -1.15 5.42 -5.93
N ILE A 7 -0.33 5.32 -6.99
CA ILE A 7 1.04 5.85 -6.98
C ILE A 7 1.03 7.37 -6.78
N SER A 8 0.11 8.06 -7.46
CA SER A 8 0.00 9.52 -7.34
C SER A 8 -0.35 9.95 -5.92
N ALA A 9 -1.26 9.24 -5.25
CA ALA A 9 -1.62 9.54 -3.86
C ALA A 9 -0.41 9.42 -2.92
N TRP A 10 0.41 8.37 -3.09
CA TRP A 10 1.63 8.20 -2.32
C TRP A 10 2.66 9.30 -2.62
N ASP A 11 2.85 9.65 -3.89
CA ASP A 11 3.81 10.69 -4.29
C ASP A 11 3.40 12.06 -3.78
N ASN A 12 2.10 12.35 -3.79
CA ASN A 12 1.56 13.60 -3.27
C ASN A 12 1.51 13.63 -1.74
N LYS A 13 1.71 12.49 -1.10
CA LYS A 13 1.66 12.35 0.36
C LYS A 13 0.33 12.83 0.94
N GLU A 14 -0.76 12.53 0.22
CA GLU A 14 -2.11 12.99 0.54
C GLU A 14 -2.97 11.81 1.02
N VAL A 15 -3.21 11.75 2.33
CA VAL A 15 -4.02 10.68 2.94
C VAL A 15 -5.42 10.67 2.37
N GLY A 16 -6.03 11.84 2.15
CA GLY A 16 -7.36 11.93 1.57
C GLY A 16 -7.46 11.32 0.18
N GLU A 17 -6.47 11.58 -0.69
CA GLU A 17 -6.42 10.94 -2.01
C GLU A 17 -6.28 9.43 -1.90
N TYR A 18 -5.45 8.96 -0.97
CA TYR A 18 -5.27 7.55 -0.70
C TYR A 18 -6.59 6.90 -0.26
N LEU A 19 -7.26 7.49 0.74
CA LEU A 19 -8.51 6.94 1.27
C LEU A 19 -9.61 6.90 0.22
N ALA A 20 -9.64 7.89 -0.70
CA ALA A 20 -10.67 7.95 -1.74
C ALA A 20 -10.61 6.79 -2.72
N LEU A 21 -9.50 6.06 -2.79
CA LEU A 21 -9.33 4.88 -3.65
C LEU A 21 -9.83 3.59 -2.98
N HIS A 22 -10.23 3.66 -1.72
CA HIS A 22 -10.55 2.48 -0.91
C HIS A 22 -12.04 2.41 -0.61
N HIS A 23 -12.55 1.17 -0.64
CA HIS A 23 -13.93 0.86 -0.25
C HIS A 23 -14.10 1.10 1.25
N GLU A 24 -15.32 1.44 1.67
CA GLU A 24 -15.64 1.68 3.09
C GLU A 24 -15.37 0.46 3.99
N ASP A 25 -15.43 -0.75 3.42
CA ASP A 25 -15.15 -2.01 4.12
C ASP A 25 -13.72 -2.52 3.90
N TYR A 26 -12.84 -1.67 3.39
CA TYR A 26 -11.48 -2.07 3.07
C TYR A 26 -10.74 -2.65 4.26
N GLU A 27 -9.99 -3.71 4.00
CA GLU A 27 -9.04 -4.27 4.97
C GLU A 27 -7.73 -4.64 4.29
N ILE A 28 -6.64 -4.57 5.04
CA ILE A 28 -5.33 -5.03 4.61
C ILE A 28 -4.85 -6.16 5.52
N VAL A 29 -4.38 -7.23 4.89
CA VAL A 29 -3.79 -8.38 5.56
C VAL A 29 -2.28 -8.31 5.42
N TYR A 30 -1.59 -8.26 6.55
CA TYR A 30 -0.13 -8.27 6.60
C TYR A 30 0.33 -9.70 6.92
N HIS A 31 0.80 -10.42 5.91
CA HIS A 31 1.22 -11.81 6.10
C HIS A 31 2.47 -11.93 6.98
N SER A 32 3.38 -10.96 6.89
CA SER A 32 4.62 -11.01 7.67
C SER A 32 4.39 -10.92 9.19
N THR A 33 3.31 -10.28 9.62
CA THR A 33 2.96 -10.11 11.04
C THR A 33 1.71 -10.87 11.43
N ASN A 34 1.04 -11.49 10.46
CA ASN A 34 -0.23 -12.20 10.65
C ASN A 34 -1.31 -11.30 11.27
N THR A 35 -1.40 -10.07 10.78
CA THR A 35 -2.37 -9.08 11.28
C THR A 35 -3.28 -8.60 10.15
N VAL A 36 -4.50 -8.18 10.54
CA VAL A 36 -5.49 -7.58 9.63
C VAL A 36 -5.87 -6.22 10.19
N THR A 37 -5.81 -5.20 9.34
CA THR A 37 -6.22 -3.84 9.72
C THR A 37 -7.35 -3.38 8.81
N LYS A 38 -8.47 -2.98 9.41
CA LYS A 38 -9.59 -2.40 8.67
C LYS A 38 -9.40 -0.91 8.50
N ILE A 39 -9.97 -0.35 7.41
CA ILE A 39 -9.81 1.07 7.11
C ILE A 39 -10.24 1.98 8.26
N ASN A 40 -11.32 1.61 8.96
CA ASN A 40 -11.83 2.40 10.08
C ASN A 40 -10.92 2.35 11.32
N ASP A 41 -10.00 1.40 11.36
CA ASP A 41 -9.06 1.23 12.46
C ASP A 41 -7.68 1.84 12.16
N LEU A 42 -7.51 2.45 10.97
CA LEU A 42 -6.27 3.13 10.63
C LEU A 42 -6.08 4.38 11.50
N ASP A 43 -4.90 4.49 12.10
CA ASP A 43 -4.48 5.74 12.74
C ASP A 43 -4.01 6.68 11.63
N LEU A 44 -4.82 7.69 11.31
CA LEU A 44 -4.56 8.57 10.18
C LEU A 44 -3.30 9.41 10.37
N ASP A 45 -2.96 9.76 11.60
CA ASP A 45 -1.73 10.51 11.88
C ASP A 45 -0.50 9.65 11.63
N GLN A 46 -0.52 8.39 12.08
CA GLN A 46 0.56 7.44 11.78
C GLN A 46 0.67 7.18 10.29
N TRP A 47 -0.46 7.05 9.61
CA TRP A 47 -0.48 6.82 8.17
C TRP A 47 0.11 8.00 7.40
N ALA A 48 -0.24 9.22 7.79
CA ALA A 48 0.32 10.44 7.21
C ALA A 48 1.83 10.50 7.42
N ASN A 49 2.32 10.15 8.61
CA ASN A 49 3.75 10.09 8.90
C ASN A 49 4.45 9.05 8.04
N LEU A 50 3.84 7.88 7.86
CA LEU A 50 4.36 6.83 6.99
C LEU A 50 4.48 7.33 5.56
N MET A 51 3.42 7.94 5.02
CA MET A 51 3.42 8.48 3.66
C MET A 51 4.47 9.55 3.46
N ALA A 52 4.70 10.38 4.49
CA ALA A 52 5.70 11.44 4.42
C ALA A 52 7.14 10.92 4.41
N ALA A 53 7.40 9.83 5.12
CA ALA A 53 8.75 9.31 5.35
C ALA A 53 9.15 8.18 4.40
N ALA A 54 8.20 7.41 3.87
CA ALA A 54 8.49 6.26 3.04
C ALA A 54 9.05 6.66 1.68
N LYS A 55 10.09 5.94 1.23
CA LYS A 55 10.69 6.12 -0.10
C LYS A 55 10.54 4.82 -0.87
N PHE A 56 10.22 4.92 -2.15
CA PHE A 56 9.95 3.76 -2.99
C PHE A 56 10.95 3.64 -4.13
N GLU A 57 11.24 2.38 -4.50
CA GLU A 57 12.05 2.02 -5.65
C GLU A 57 11.32 0.92 -6.43
N GLY A 58 11.48 0.93 -7.75
CA GLY A 58 11.03 -0.17 -8.60
C GLY A 58 9.54 -0.45 -8.53
N ARG A 59 8.73 0.58 -8.31
CA ARG A 59 7.27 0.43 -8.29
C ARG A 59 6.77 -0.01 -9.66
N ARG A 60 6.04 -1.12 -9.70
CA ARG A 60 5.52 -1.66 -10.96
C ARG A 60 4.20 -2.36 -10.75
N CYS A 61 3.31 -2.19 -11.72
CA CYS A 61 2.08 -2.96 -11.82
C CYS A 61 2.39 -4.23 -12.59
N LEU A 62 2.19 -5.38 -11.96
CA LEU A 62 2.38 -6.67 -12.63
C LEU A 62 1.15 -7.06 -13.42
N TYR A 63 -0.04 -6.71 -12.92
CA TYR A 63 -1.30 -6.98 -13.59
C TYR A 63 -2.40 -6.12 -12.98
N GLU A 64 -3.29 -5.61 -13.81
CA GLU A 64 -4.48 -4.92 -13.33
C GLU A 64 -5.64 -5.12 -14.28
N ASN A 65 -6.81 -5.43 -13.72
CA ASN A 65 -8.09 -5.42 -14.42
C ASN A 65 -9.17 -4.82 -13.51
N GLU A 66 -10.44 -5.00 -13.84
CA GLU A 66 -11.54 -4.43 -13.04
C GLU A 66 -11.68 -5.07 -11.65
N GLU A 67 -11.14 -6.27 -11.46
CA GLU A 67 -11.32 -7.06 -10.24
C GLU A 67 -10.08 -7.09 -9.35
N ILE A 68 -8.89 -6.92 -9.92
CA ILE A 68 -7.64 -7.14 -9.21
C ILE A 68 -6.54 -6.20 -9.68
N LEU A 69 -5.67 -5.83 -8.74
CA LEU A 69 -4.45 -5.08 -9.01
C LEU A 69 -3.30 -5.78 -8.27
N VAL A 70 -2.27 -6.17 -9.00
CA VAL A 70 -1.07 -6.80 -8.43
C VAL A 70 0.12 -5.89 -8.68
N GLU A 71 0.80 -5.51 -7.59
CA GLU A 71 1.95 -4.62 -7.67
C GLU A 71 3.12 -5.13 -6.86
N HIS A 72 4.31 -4.68 -7.24
CA HIS A 72 5.55 -4.94 -6.50
C HIS A 72 6.30 -3.62 -6.33
N ARG A 73 6.93 -3.45 -5.15
CA ARG A 73 7.75 -2.28 -4.88
C ARG A 73 8.75 -2.58 -3.78
N ILE A 74 9.80 -1.78 -3.72
CA ILE A 74 10.73 -1.78 -2.59
C ILE A 74 10.49 -0.49 -1.83
N VAL A 75 10.36 -0.59 -0.52
CA VAL A 75 10.13 0.56 0.36
C VAL A 75 11.28 0.69 1.34
N THR A 76 11.70 1.94 1.57
CA THR A 76 12.59 2.31 2.66
C THR A 76 11.79 3.17 3.61
N TYR A 77 11.66 2.71 4.85
CA TYR A 77 10.91 3.43 5.89
C TYR A 77 11.78 4.52 6.53
N GLY A 78 11.13 5.42 7.29
CA GLY A 78 11.85 6.46 8.01
C GLY A 78 12.88 5.95 9.00
N SER A 79 12.71 4.73 9.50
CA SER A 79 13.69 4.04 10.37
C SER A 79 14.96 3.59 9.64
N GLY A 80 14.94 3.54 8.31
CA GLY A 80 16.00 2.98 7.49
C GLY A 80 15.78 1.51 7.13
N ASP A 81 14.79 0.87 7.72
CA ASP A 81 14.44 -0.51 7.35
C ASP A 81 13.89 -0.56 5.94
N ARG A 82 14.16 -1.66 5.24
CA ARG A 82 13.75 -1.87 3.85
C ARG A 82 13.01 -3.17 3.69
N GLU A 83 12.01 -3.16 2.82
CA GLU A 83 11.23 -4.35 2.47
C GLU A 83 10.92 -4.38 0.99
N ALA A 84 10.91 -5.59 0.42
CA ALA A 84 10.26 -5.83 -0.87
C ALA A 84 8.82 -6.22 -0.60
N LEU A 85 7.88 -5.53 -1.21
CA LEU A 85 6.45 -5.76 -1.02
C LEU A 85 5.81 -6.31 -2.28
N MET A 86 5.09 -7.42 -2.13
CA MET A 86 4.18 -7.93 -3.13
C MET A 86 2.77 -7.69 -2.61
N LEU A 87 2.00 -6.90 -3.32
CA LEU A 87 0.67 -6.50 -2.92
C LEU A 87 -0.36 -6.98 -3.93
N VAL A 88 -1.36 -7.71 -3.44
CA VAL A 88 -2.50 -8.13 -4.24
C VAL A 88 -3.72 -7.39 -3.70
N HIS A 89 -4.29 -6.51 -4.52
CA HIS A 89 -5.49 -5.75 -4.17
C HIS A 89 -6.68 -6.34 -4.90
N ILE A 90 -7.74 -6.64 -4.17
CA ILE A 90 -9.02 -7.07 -4.74
C ILE A 90 -9.93 -5.86 -4.75
N LYS A 91 -10.59 -5.63 -5.89
CA LYS A 91 -11.47 -4.48 -6.08
C LYS A 91 -12.93 -4.87 -5.87
N LYS A 92 -13.71 -3.90 -5.39
CA LYS A 92 -15.16 -4.00 -5.28
C LYS A 92 -15.74 -2.62 -5.55
N ASP A 93 -16.76 -2.55 -6.40
CA ASP A 93 -17.40 -1.29 -6.77
C ASP A 93 -16.39 -0.25 -7.32
N GLY A 94 -15.37 -0.72 -8.04
CA GLY A 94 -14.36 0.15 -8.62
C GLY A 94 -13.31 0.67 -7.64
N LEU A 95 -13.33 0.20 -6.40
CA LEU A 95 -12.43 0.64 -5.33
C LEU A 95 -11.61 -0.54 -4.79
N LEU A 96 -10.50 -0.24 -4.14
CA LEU A 96 -9.72 -1.25 -3.44
C LEU A 96 -10.49 -1.70 -2.20
N TRP A 97 -10.78 -2.99 -2.13
CA TRP A 97 -11.61 -3.56 -1.07
C TRP A 97 -10.81 -4.41 -0.08
N ARG A 98 -9.83 -5.15 -0.57
CA ARG A 98 -8.98 -6.00 0.26
C ARG A 98 -7.58 -6.04 -0.33
N THR A 99 -6.58 -5.88 0.51
CA THR A 99 -5.18 -6.04 0.11
C THR A 99 -4.55 -7.16 0.92
N GLU A 100 -3.81 -8.03 0.23
CA GLU A 100 -2.93 -8.99 0.88
C GLU A 100 -1.49 -8.59 0.59
N SER A 101 -0.72 -8.37 1.67
CA SER A 101 0.64 -7.87 1.58
C SER A 101 1.62 -8.95 2.01
N GLY A 102 2.53 -9.31 1.11
CA GLY A 102 3.70 -10.11 1.42
C GLY A 102 4.92 -9.23 1.49
N ALA A 103 5.65 -9.26 2.61
CA ALA A 103 6.83 -8.45 2.81
C ALA A 103 8.06 -9.33 3.03
N THR A 104 9.14 -9.01 2.30
CA THR A 104 10.44 -9.65 2.49
C THR A 104 11.42 -8.60 2.98
N PRO A 105 11.97 -8.76 4.21
CA PRO A 105 12.99 -7.82 4.70
C PRO A 105 14.22 -7.81 3.82
N LEU A 106 14.76 -6.62 3.58
CA LEU A 106 15.98 -6.42 2.80
C LEU A 106 17.07 -5.82 3.68
N PRO A 107 18.37 -6.04 3.33
CA PRO A 107 19.44 -5.36 4.03
C PRO A 107 19.31 -3.85 3.93
N ARG A 108 19.67 -3.15 4.99
CA ARG A 108 19.70 -1.69 4.97
C ARG A 108 20.76 -1.20 3.98
N LYS A 109 20.46 -0.07 3.35
CA LYS A 109 21.46 0.65 2.55
C LYS A 109 22.31 1.48 3.50
N ASP A 110 23.59 1.26 3.47
CA ASP A 110 24.56 2.06 4.22
C ASP A 110 25.14 3.17 3.36
#